data_a05a5eae6363e9ac3f112eedf19759e4
#
_entry.id   a05a5eae6363e9ac3f112eedf19759e4
#
_cell.length_a   1.000
_cell.length_b   1.000
_cell.length_c   1.000
_cell.angle_alpha   90.00
_cell.angle_beta   90.00
_cell.angle_gamma   90.00
#
_symmetry.space_group_name_H-M   'P 1'
#
loop_
_entity.id
_entity.type
_entity.pdbx_description
1 polymer ?
#
loop_
_entity_poly.entity_id
_entity_poly.type
_entity_poly.pdbx_seq_one_letter_code
_entity_poly.pdbx_strand_id
1 'polypeptide(L)'
;KQLAANYKRSFAGILSDQKELNNAISDIYLKSIAASYDPHTEFFPAEEKDAFEESLSSNNMKFGFTLNQANDGDVEVVSIVPGSPAWNSGSIHVNDKLVSIKTAGGREIPVKNAAPGQLDSVFSDPSQSLELTVQSSDGKLTAVKLQKALVSNEENFVKGYVIELEGKKTGYIALPSFYSGWDENGGGSCANDVAKEIVKLKKEGIESLLLDLRYNGGGNVEEAIELSGIFIDAGPILLAKETGGKTTTLKDPSRGTIYDGPLGILINGQSASASELVAGALQDYNRAVIIGSNSFGKATMQSILPIDTTFDLNKATGKETFNRQNGFVKITLGKIYRITGGSNQLNGVTPDVKLPDLIEATDYTERSLPYALPSDTVMKKVFYTTLKPLPLQQLQQRSSQRLAGSEYFKDLSKQLQETKKVTADNNVPLQWEAYRQWREKQTAHIQNKKNLFKVYNAAFDTKLIELNDFEREQNAILQKTISNDAFVEEAARIMMDLKTINQ
;
A
#
# COMPACT_ATOMS: atom_id res chain seq x y z
N LYS A 1 -5.61 -26.71 -18.33
CA LYS A 1 -6.67 -27.41 -17.55
C LYS A 1 -7.10 -26.61 -16.33
N GLN A 2 -6.16 -26.14 -15.51
CA GLN A 2 -6.43 -25.39 -14.28
C GLN A 2 -7.18 -24.07 -14.54
N LEU A 3 -6.74 -23.27 -15.53
CA LEU A 3 -7.42 -22.04 -15.94
C LEU A 3 -8.88 -22.30 -16.32
N ALA A 4 -9.14 -23.36 -17.12
CA ALA A 4 -10.49 -23.74 -17.52
C ALA A 4 -11.33 -24.21 -16.32
N ALA A 5 -10.73 -24.88 -15.32
CA ALA A 5 -11.42 -25.26 -14.10
C ALA A 5 -11.80 -24.06 -13.23
N ASN A 6 -10.91 -23.06 -13.14
CA ASN A 6 -11.18 -21.81 -12.42
C ASN A 6 -12.34 -21.03 -13.07
N TYR A 7 -12.29 -20.82 -14.39
CA TYR A 7 -13.39 -20.17 -15.11
C TYR A 7 -14.72 -20.92 -14.96
N LYS A 8 -14.71 -22.27 -15.06
CA LYS A 8 -15.92 -23.06 -14.85
C LYS A 8 -16.51 -22.86 -13.46
N ARG A 9 -15.67 -22.79 -12.41
CA ARG A 9 -16.12 -22.53 -11.03
C ARG A 9 -16.71 -21.13 -10.87
N SER A 10 -16.04 -20.11 -11.41
CA SER A 10 -16.54 -18.73 -11.39
C SER A 10 -17.88 -18.60 -12.08
N PHE A 11 -18.00 -19.14 -13.29
CA PHE A 11 -19.28 -19.14 -14.01
C PHE A 11 -20.37 -19.97 -13.32
N ALA A 12 -20.03 -21.12 -12.73
CA ALA A 12 -21.00 -21.93 -12.00
C ALA A 12 -21.58 -21.19 -10.79
N GLY A 13 -20.76 -20.39 -10.07
CA GLY A 13 -21.23 -19.53 -8.99
C GLY A 13 -22.21 -18.46 -9.47
N ILE A 14 -21.85 -17.71 -10.51
CA ILE A 14 -22.67 -16.63 -11.10
C ILE A 14 -23.98 -17.18 -11.71
N LEU A 15 -23.93 -18.36 -12.31
CA LEU A 15 -25.06 -19.00 -12.98
C LEU A 15 -25.85 -19.93 -12.05
N SER A 16 -25.55 -19.97 -10.76
CA SER A 16 -26.19 -20.86 -9.77
C SER A 16 -27.68 -20.60 -9.63
N ASP A 17 -28.08 -19.33 -9.68
CA ASP A 17 -29.47 -18.90 -9.73
C ASP A 17 -29.64 -17.56 -10.46
N GLN A 18 -30.90 -17.21 -10.78
CA GLN A 18 -31.21 -16.00 -11.55
C GLN A 18 -30.88 -14.70 -10.77
N LYS A 19 -30.92 -14.72 -9.45
CA LYS A 19 -30.62 -13.57 -8.61
C LYS A 19 -29.11 -13.27 -8.67
N GLU A 20 -28.26 -14.27 -8.52
CA GLU A 20 -26.81 -14.13 -8.60
C GLU A 20 -26.38 -13.64 -9.99
N LEU A 21 -26.99 -14.18 -11.05
CA LEU A 21 -26.76 -13.70 -12.41
C LEU A 21 -27.13 -12.22 -12.57
N ASN A 22 -28.32 -11.82 -12.08
CA ASN A 22 -28.76 -10.44 -12.17
C ASN A 22 -27.86 -9.50 -11.39
N ASN A 23 -27.42 -9.88 -10.18
CA ASN A 23 -26.48 -9.10 -9.38
C ASN A 23 -25.17 -8.91 -10.14
N ALA A 24 -24.56 -9.98 -10.64
CA ALA A 24 -23.32 -9.92 -11.41
C ALA A 24 -23.42 -9.02 -12.66
N ILE A 25 -24.54 -9.10 -13.41
CA ILE A 25 -24.78 -8.22 -14.57
C ILE A 25 -24.91 -6.77 -14.13
N SER A 26 -25.66 -6.49 -13.05
CA SER A 26 -25.85 -5.13 -12.52
C SER A 26 -24.52 -4.54 -12.05
N ASP A 27 -23.71 -5.31 -11.35
CA ASP A 27 -22.40 -4.87 -10.86
C ASP A 27 -21.44 -4.54 -12.02
N ILE A 28 -21.36 -5.40 -13.02
CA ILE A 28 -20.54 -5.14 -14.23
C ILE A 28 -21.03 -3.88 -14.94
N TYR A 29 -22.34 -3.70 -15.09
CA TYR A 29 -22.92 -2.54 -15.75
C TYR A 29 -22.62 -1.24 -15.00
N LEU A 30 -22.88 -1.21 -13.69
CA LEU A 30 -22.63 -0.03 -12.84
C LEU A 30 -21.15 0.29 -12.74
N LYS A 31 -20.27 -0.72 -12.57
CA LYS A 31 -18.82 -0.53 -12.59
C LYS A 31 -18.34 0.03 -13.93
N SER A 32 -18.91 -0.44 -15.05
CA SER A 32 -18.55 0.09 -16.38
C SER A 32 -18.97 1.54 -16.57
N ILE A 33 -20.16 1.93 -16.09
CA ILE A 33 -20.60 3.32 -16.11
C ILE A 33 -19.65 4.18 -15.26
N ALA A 34 -19.39 3.78 -14.02
CA ALA A 34 -18.51 4.50 -13.11
C ALA A 34 -17.12 4.72 -13.74
N ALA A 35 -16.49 3.66 -14.22
CA ALA A 35 -15.17 3.69 -14.84
C ALA A 35 -15.09 4.51 -16.14
N SER A 36 -16.22 4.86 -16.76
CA SER A 36 -16.23 5.71 -17.95
C SER A 36 -16.03 7.21 -17.66
N TYR A 37 -16.14 7.63 -16.41
CA TYR A 37 -15.92 9.02 -15.99
C TYR A 37 -14.44 9.32 -15.73
N ASP A 38 -13.78 8.47 -14.98
CA ASP A 38 -12.35 8.49 -14.71
C ASP A 38 -11.92 7.14 -14.11
N PRO A 39 -10.62 6.80 -14.06
CA PRO A 39 -10.16 5.48 -13.63
C PRO A 39 -10.32 5.20 -12.12
N HIS A 40 -10.71 6.20 -11.34
CA HIS A 40 -10.85 6.11 -9.88
C HIS A 40 -12.30 6.23 -9.40
N THR A 41 -13.21 6.58 -10.29
CA THR A 41 -14.65 6.51 -10.03
C THR A 41 -15.11 5.06 -10.18
N GLU A 42 -15.69 4.51 -9.11
CA GLU A 42 -15.99 3.08 -9.01
C GLU A 42 -17.30 2.85 -8.26
N PHE A 43 -18.11 1.89 -8.77
CA PHE A 43 -19.26 1.38 -8.04
C PHE A 43 -18.82 0.25 -7.10
N PHE A 44 -19.26 0.32 -5.86
CA PHE A 44 -19.07 -0.72 -4.84
C PHE A 44 -20.41 -1.33 -4.43
N PRO A 45 -20.63 -2.64 -4.60
CA PRO A 45 -21.54 -3.37 -3.73
C PRO A 45 -21.20 -3.16 -2.25
N ALA A 46 -22.17 -3.29 -1.35
CA ALA A 46 -21.94 -2.99 0.07
C ALA A 46 -20.77 -3.75 0.69
N GLU A 47 -20.62 -5.02 0.31
CA GLU A 47 -19.54 -5.91 0.79
C GLU A 47 -18.16 -5.48 0.28
N GLU A 48 -18.06 -5.06 -0.98
CA GLU A 48 -16.80 -4.57 -1.54
C GLU A 48 -16.37 -3.23 -0.91
N LYS A 49 -17.34 -2.36 -0.58
CA LYS A 49 -17.08 -1.11 0.14
C LYS A 49 -16.46 -1.39 1.51
N ASP A 50 -17.04 -2.32 2.26
CA ASP A 50 -16.53 -2.69 3.59
C ASP A 50 -15.10 -3.28 3.49
N ALA A 51 -14.85 -4.16 2.51
CA ALA A 51 -13.51 -4.70 2.25
C ALA A 51 -12.48 -3.61 1.86
N PHE A 52 -12.91 -2.61 1.09
CA PHE A 52 -12.06 -1.47 0.75
C PHE A 52 -11.69 -0.64 1.99
N GLU A 53 -12.67 -0.29 2.84
CA GLU A 53 -12.40 0.43 4.09
C GLU A 53 -11.52 -0.37 5.05
N GLU A 54 -11.76 -1.69 5.14
CA GLU A 54 -10.89 -2.60 5.91
C GLU A 54 -9.45 -2.58 5.42
N SER A 55 -9.22 -2.47 4.11
CA SER A 55 -7.86 -2.42 3.54
C SER A 55 -7.08 -1.17 3.96
N LEU A 56 -7.76 -0.10 4.31
CA LEU A 56 -7.21 1.17 4.78
C LEU A 56 -7.19 1.30 6.31
N SER A 57 -7.71 0.30 7.03
CA SER A 57 -7.77 0.29 8.50
C SER A 57 -6.59 -0.47 9.11
N SER A 58 -6.15 0.01 10.25
CA SER A 58 -5.11 -0.66 11.05
C SER A 58 -5.62 -1.88 11.82
N ASN A 59 -6.91 -1.89 12.16
CA ASN A 59 -7.55 -2.95 12.96
C ASN A 59 -8.87 -3.35 12.34
N ASN A 60 -9.09 -4.64 12.17
CA ASN A 60 -10.29 -5.16 11.54
C ASN A 60 -10.92 -6.27 12.36
N MET A 61 -12.24 -6.35 12.29
CA MET A 61 -13.00 -7.46 12.89
C MET A 61 -12.79 -8.73 12.05
N LYS A 62 -11.84 -9.56 12.43
CA LYS A 62 -11.40 -10.76 11.68
C LYS A 62 -11.40 -12.00 12.56
N PHE A 63 -11.34 -13.16 11.90
CA PHE A 63 -11.08 -14.45 12.56
C PHE A 63 -9.58 -14.68 12.79
N GLY A 64 -8.71 -14.02 11.98
CA GLY A 64 -7.26 -14.03 12.14
C GLY A 64 -6.53 -15.20 11.53
N PHE A 65 -6.99 -15.69 10.37
CA PHE A 65 -6.26 -16.64 9.55
C PHE A 65 -6.31 -16.24 8.07
N THR A 66 -5.33 -16.72 7.30
CA THR A 66 -5.29 -16.56 5.85
C THR A 66 -5.44 -17.92 5.19
N LEU A 67 -6.19 -17.95 4.10
CA LEU A 67 -6.48 -19.18 3.34
C LEU A 67 -5.82 -19.12 1.96
N ASN A 68 -5.40 -20.28 1.46
CA ASN A 68 -4.97 -20.45 0.08
C ASN A 68 -5.73 -21.62 -0.55
N GLN A 69 -6.25 -21.43 -1.76
CA GLN A 69 -6.88 -22.50 -2.50
C GLN A 69 -5.83 -23.23 -3.36
N ALA A 70 -5.60 -24.48 -3.04
CA ALA A 70 -4.69 -25.34 -3.77
C ALA A 70 -5.24 -25.71 -5.17
N ASN A 71 -4.37 -26.23 -6.02
CA ASN A 71 -4.71 -26.58 -7.40
C ASN A 71 -5.77 -27.67 -7.55
N ASP A 72 -5.90 -28.52 -6.55
CA ASP A 72 -6.90 -29.62 -6.47
C ASP A 72 -8.26 -29.15 -5.90
N GLY A 73 -8.37 -27.86 -5.58
CA GLY A 73 -9.57 -27.21 -5.07
C GLY A 73 -9.72 -27.29 -3.55
N ASP A 74 -8.78 -27.90 -2.84
CA ASP A 74 -8.71 -27.84 -1.38
C ASP A 74 -8.34 -26.43 -0.94
N VAL A 75 -8.82 -26.01 0.22
CA VAL A 75 -8.52 -24.72 0.83
C VAL A 75 -7.76 -24.97 2.12
N GLU A 76 -6.57 -24.39 2.23
CA GLU A 76 -5.64 -24.62 3.34
C GLU A 76 -5.37 -23.34 4.12
N VAL A 77 -5.19 -23.48 5.43
CA VAL A 77 -4.75 -22.38 6.30
C VAL A 77 -3.25 -22.17 6.10
N VAL A 78 -2.86 -20.99 5.61
CA VAL A 78 -1.45 -20.66 5.34
C VAL A 78 -0.81 -19.82 6.42
N SER A 79 -1.61 -19.05 7.16
CA SER A 79 -1.13 -18.29 8.32
C SER A 79 -2.21 -18.09 9.36
N ILE A 80 -1.81 -17.86 10.60
CA ILE A 80 -2.70 -17.52 11.72
C ILE A 80 -2.06 -16.36 12.47
N VAL A 81 -2.83 -15.29 12.68
CA VAL A 81 -2.38 -14.10 13.39
C VAL A 81 -2.35 -14.39 14.91
N PRO A 82 -1.21 -14.24 15.58
CA PRO A 82 -1.12 -14.43 17.02
C PRO A 82 -2.11 -13.53 17.80
N GLY A 83 -2.72 -14.11 18.85
CA GLY A 83 -3.72 -13.39 19.65
C GLY A 83 -5.11 -13.29 19.03
N SER A 84 -5.29 -13.68 17.75
CA SER A 84 -6.58 -13.67 17.06
C SER A 84 -7.54 -14.75 17.57
N PRO A 85 -8.84 -14.71 17.21
CA PRO A 85 -9.79 -15.78 17.53
C PRO A 85 -9.34 -17.17 17.06
N ALA A 86 -8.78 -17.28 15.87
CA ALA A 86 -8.25 -18.54 15.36
C ALA A 86 -7.09 -19.05 16.21
N TRP A 87 -6.14 -18.20 16.53
CA TRP A 87 -5.03 -18.50 17.42
C TRP A 87 -5.51 -18.96 18.81
N ASN A 88 -6.37 -18.15 19.43
CA ASN A 88 -6.88 -18.41 20.78
C ASN A 88 -7.74 -19.67 20.86
N SER A 89 -8.30 -20.14 19.75
CA SER A 89 -9.04 -21.40 19.69
C SER A 89 -8.16 -22.62 19.99
N GLY A 90 -6.87 -22.53 19.70
CA GLY A 90 -5.92 -23.65 19.81
C GLY A 90 -6.28 -24.88 18.97
N SER A 91 -7.24 -24.74 18.05
CA SER A 91 -7.82 -25.88 17.31
C SER A 91 -7.65 -25.74 15.79
N ILE A 92 -7.09 -24.64 15.32
CA ILE A 92 -6.76 -24.37 13.92
C ILE A 92 -5.25 -24.20 13.82
N HIS A 93 -4.61 -24.86 12.85
CA HIS A 93 -3.17 -24.80 12.64
C HIS A 93 -2.84 -24.51 11.17
N VAL A 94 -1.65 -24.00 10.94
CA VAL A 94 -1.12 -23.85 9.57
C VAL A 94 -1.04 -25.23 8.91
N ASN A 95 -1.42 -25.29 7.64
CA ASN A 95 -1.59 -26.50 6.81
C ASN A 95 -2.85 -27.34 7.12
N ASP A 96 -3.72 -26.91 8.03
CA ASP A 96 -5.03 -27.53 8.16
C ASP A 96 -5.89 -27.24 6.92
N LYS A 97 -6.69 -28.22 6.49
CA LYS A 97 -7.63 -28.06 5.37
C LYS A 97 -8.99 -27.59 5.89
N LEU A 98 -9.52 -26.54 5.31
CA LEU A 98 -10.88 -26.10 5.59
C LEU A 98 -11.87 -26.93 4.77
N VAL A 99 -12.76 -27.67 5.45
CA VAL A 99 -13.69 -28.61 4.82
C VAL A 99 -15.06 -27.99 4.60
N SER A 100 -15.64 -27.40 5.62
CA SER A 100 -16.94 -26.70 5.53
C SER A 100 -17.01 -25.50 6.48
N ILE A 101 -17.90 -24.57 6.14
CA ILE A 101 -18.23 -23.39 6.94
C ILE A 101 -19.72 -23.43 7.23
N LYS A 102 -20.08 -23.27 8.51
CA LYS A 102 -21.47 -23.10 8.92
C LYS A 102 -21.68 -21.70 9.44
N THR A 103 -22.54 -20.95 8.78
CA THR A 103 -22.85 -19.56 9.14
C THR A 103 -23.70 -19.48 10.39
N ALA A 104 -23.80 -18.33 11.02
CA ALA A 104 -24.67 -18.08 12.18
C ALA A 104 -26.15 -18.40 11.88
N GLY A 105 -26.61 -18.25 10.63
CA GLY A 105 -27.94 -18.66 10.17
C GLY A 105 -28.12 -20.16 9.95
N GLY A 106 -27.12 -21.00 10.27
CA GLY A 106 -27.19 -22.45 10.15
C GLY A 106 -26.94 -23.01 8.74
N ARG A 107 -26.66 -22.18 7.74
CA ARG A 107 -26.31 -22.62 6.39
C ARG A 107 -24.92 -23.23 6.39
N GLU A 108 -24.80 -24.46 5.91
CA GLU A 108 -23.50 -25.13 5.71
C GLU A 108 -23.03 -24.98 4.26
N ILE A 109 -21.77 -24.56 4.11
CA ILE A 109 -21.12 -24.27 2.83
C ILE A 109 -19.91 -25.19 2.70
N PRO A 110 -19.91 -26.13 1.75
CA PRO A 110 -18.73 -26.92 1.46
C PRO A 110 -17.66 -26.03 0.82
N VAL A 111 -16.43 -26.12 1.31
CA VAL A 111 -15.35 -25.22 0.89
C VAL A 111 -14.60 -25.72 -0.32
N LYS A 112 -14.46 -27.04 -0.46
CA LYS A 112 -13.77 -27.65 -1.61
C LYS A 112 -14.41 -27.23 -2.91
N ASN A 113 -13.61 -26.67 -3.83
CA ASN A 113 -14.06 -26.13 -5.10
C ASN A 113 -15.00 -24.90 -4.99
N ALA A 114 -15.00 -24.19 -3.87
CA ALA A 114 -15.71 -22.91 -3.78
C ALA A 114 -15.28 -21.96 -4.90
N ALA A 115 -16.23 -21.17 -5.41
CA ALA A 115 -15.91 -20.17 -6.41
C ALA A 115 -15.02 -19.06 -5.79
N PRO A 116 -14.10 -18.46 -6.56
CA PRO A 116 -13.37 -17.28 -6.12
C PRO A 116 -14.36 -16.20 -5.65
N GLY A 117 -14.11 -15.58 -4.50
CA GLY A 117 -15.00 -14.58 -3.89
C GLY A 117 -16.16 -15.15 -3.05
N GLN A 118 -16.56 -16.40 -3.23
CA GLN A 118 -17.62 -17.02 -2.42
C GLN A 118 -17.20 -17.14 -0.94
N LEU A 119 -15.95 -17.47 -0.68
CA LEU A 119 -15.41 -17.55 0.68
C LEU A 119 -15.22 -16.15 1.27
N ASP A 120 -14.79 -15.20 0.45
CA ASP A 120 -14.60 -13.81 0.86
C ASP A 120 -15.92 -13.21 1.35
N SER A 121 -17.02 -13.42 0.63
CA SER A 121 -18.35 -12.95 1.05
C SER A 121 -18.81 -13.56 2.37
N VAL A 122 -18.49 -14.84 2.63
CA VAL A 122 -18.82 -15.51 3.89
C VAL A 122 -17.99 -14.97 5.05
N PHE A 123 -16.70 -14.72 4.80
CA PHE A 123 -15.82 -14.16 5.83
C PHE A 123 -16.04 -12.67 6.07
N SER A 124 -16.55 -11.94 5.09
CA SER A 124 -16.93 -10.51 5.23
C SER A 124 -18.30 -10.31 5.89
N ASP A 125 -19.12 -11.37 6.01
CA ASP A 125 -20.45 -11.28 6.63
C ASP A 125 -20.37 -10.63 8.03
N PRO A 126 -21.16 -9.57 8.28
CA PRO A 126 -21.16 -8.86 9.57
C PRO A 126 -21.71 -9.70 10.75
N SER A 127 -22.21 -10.93 10.52
CA SER A 127 -22.75 -11.81 11.56
C SER A 127 -21.76 -12.24 12.65
N GLN A 128 -20.52 -11.84 12.54
CA GLN A 128 -19.45 -11.95 13.55
C GLN A 128 -19.12 -13.38 14.04
N SER A 129 -19.85 -14.43 13.68
CA SER A 129 -19.53 -15.79 14.12
C SER A 129 -19.72 -16.85 13.03
N LEU A 130 -18.79 -17.79 12.97
CA LEU A 130 -18.80 -18.95 12.08
C LEU A 130 -18.41 -20.20 12.85
N GLU A 131 -18.88 -21.37 12.38
CA GLU A 131 -18.36 -22.67 12.80
C GLU A 131 -17.63 -23.28 11.61
N LEU A 132 -16.33 -23.50 11.77
CA LEU A 132 -15.45 -24.06 10.75
C LEU A 132 -15.21 -25.54 11.02
N THR A 133 -15.29 -26.37 10.00
CA THR A 133 -14.77 -27.76 10.08
C THR A 133 -13.42 -27.78 9.40
N VAL A 134 -12.38 -28.04 10.17
CA VAL A 134 -11.00 -28.17 9.68
C VAL A 134 -10.53 -29.61 9.76
N GLN A 135 -9.68 -30.01 8.82
CA GLN A 135 -9.03 -31.32 8.80
C GLN A 135 -7.53 -31.13 9.00
N SER A 136 -7.01 -31.64 10.08
CA SER A 136 -5.58 -31.68 10.38
C SER A 136 -4.80 -32.66 9.50
N SER A 137 -3.47 -32.56 9.49
CA SER A 137 -2.58 -33.39 8.66
C SER A 137 -2.71 -34.89 8.95
N ASP A 138 -3.15 -35.30 10.15
CA ASP A 138 -3.45 -36.68 10.54
C ASP A 138 -4.84 -37.16 10.08
N GLY A 139 -5.60 -36.29 9.37
CA GLY A 139 -6.93 -36.60 8.85
C GLY A 139 -8.07 -36.39 9.84
N LYS A 140 -7.81 -35.96 11.07
CA LYS A 140 -8.84 -35.71 12.09
C LYS A 140 -9.65 -34.47 11.73
N LEU A 141 -10.97 -34.57 11.78
CA LEU A 141 -11.90 -33.47 11.62
C LEU A 141 -12.20 -32.81 12.97
N THR A 142 -12.11 -31.49 13.02
CA THR A 142 -12.41 -30.71 14.21
C THR A 142 -13.35 -29.55 13.82
N ALA A 143 -14.47 -29.44 14.54
CA ALA A 143 -15.38 -28.31 14.41
C ALA A 143 -14.97 -27.22 15.40
N VAL A 144 -14.76 -26.00 14.90
CA VAL A 144 -14.28 -24.85 15.67
C VAL A 144 -15.23 -23.68 15.49
N LYS A 145 -15.82 -23.22 16.57
CA LYS A 145 -16.67 -22.03 16.56
C LYS A 145 -15.80 -20.79 16.81
N LEU A 146 -15.80 -19.88 15.87
CA LEU A 146 -15.07 -18.63 15.96
C LEU A 146 -16.04 -17.44 15.97
N GLN A 147 -15.67 -16.42 16.73
CA GLN A 147 -16.30 -15.10 16.71
C GLN A 147 -15.25 -14.10 16.26
N LYS A 148 -15.60 -13.20 15.35
CA LYS A 148 -14.70 -12.11 14.96
C LYS A 148 -14.30 -11.28 16.18
N ALA A 149 -13.04 -10.91 16.24
CA ALA A 149 -12.52 -9.93 17.18
C ALA A 149 -11.69 -8.90 16.45
N LEU A 150 -11.38 -7.82 17.14
CA LEU A 150 -10.46 -6.82 16.61
C LEU A 150 -9.07 -7.46 16.50
N VAL A 151 -8.61 -7.65 15.27
CA VAL A 151 -7.31 -8.23 14.95
C VAL A 151 -6.46 -7.16 14.31
N SER A 152 -5.28 -6.94 14.87
CA SER A 152 -4.28 -6.02 14.35
C SER A 152 -3.77 -6.51 12.99
N ASN A 153 -3.71 -5.62 12.01
CA ASN A 153 -3.22 -5.93 10.66
C ASN A 153 -1.73 -5.59 10.59
N GLU A 154 -0.90 -6.37 11.29
CA GLU A 154 0.51 -6.07 11.53
C GLU A 154 1.36 -5.90 10.26
N GLU A 155 0.94 -6.48 9.14
CA GLU A 155 1.61 -6.30 7.84
C GLU A 155 1.48 -4.87 7.32
N ASN A 156 0.44 -4.15 7.74
CA ASN A 156 0.16 -2.78 7.31
C ASN A 156 0.69 -1.71 8.27
N PHE A 157 1.36 -2.10 9.36
CA PHE A 157 1.91 -1.13 10.30
C PHE A 157 3.27 -0.58 9.88
N VAL A 158 3.50 0.64 10.30
CA VAL A 158 4.81 1.28 10.27
C VAL A 158 5.83 0.46 11.05
N LYS A 159 6.97 0.18 10.43
CA LYS A 159 8.10 -0.51 11.08
C LYS A 159 9.37 0.30 10.93
N GLY A 160 10.08 0.50 12.05
CA GLY A 160 11.32 1.25 12.11
C GLY A 160 12.53 0.36 12.36
N TYR A 161 13.63 0.67 11.68
CA TYR A 161 14.91 -0.05 11.80
C TYR A 161 16.07 0.93 11.84
N VAL A 162 17.18 0.51 12.44
CA VAL A 162 18.46 1.18 12.30
C VAL A 162 19.28 0.49 11.22
N ILE A 163 19.70 1.25 10.23
CA ILE A 163 20.66 0.85 9.22
C ILE A 163 22.04 1.33 9.67
N GLU A 164 22.99 0.42 9.77
CA GLU A 164 24.38 0.75 10.06
C GLU A 164 25.25 0.42 8.84
N LEU A 165 25.77 1.46 8.21
CA LEU A 165 26.63 1.41 7.04
C LEU A 165 27.90 2.23 7.30
N GLU A 166 29.09 1.61 7.17
CA GLU A 166 30.39 2.26 7.39
C GLU A 166 30.49 3.02 8.73
N GLY A 167 29.87 2.44 9.77
CA GLY A 167 29.85 3.02 11.14
C GLY A 167 28.91 4.20 11.32
N LYS A 168 28.10 4.55 10.29
CA LYS A 168 27.07 5.58 10.35
C LYS A 168 25.69 4.95 10.51
N LYS A 169 24.85 5.59 11.34
CA LYS A 169 23.50 5.12 11.63
C LYS A 169 22.46 5.96 10.90
N THR A 170 21.65 5.31 10.07
CA THR A 170 20.48 5.90 9.42
C THR A 170 19.23 5.22 9.95
N GLY A 171 18.24 5.99 10.42
CA GLY A 171 16.92 5.47 10.71
C GLY A 171 16.22 5.13 9.39
N TYR A 172 15.53 4.00 9.35
CA TYR A 172 14.72 3.58 8.22
C TYR A 172 13.32 3.28 8.71
N ILE A 173 12.34 3.89 8.07
CA ILE A 173 10.91 3.67 8.37
C ILE A 173 10.23 3.23 7.07
N ALA A 174 9.65 2.03 7.09
CA ALA A 174 8.77 1.54 6.03
C ALA A 174 7.33 1.93 6.35
N LEU A 175 6.68 2.67 5.46
CA LEU A 175 5.26 3.02 5.55
C LEU A 175 4.52 2.34 4.38
N PRO A 176 3.80 1.25 4.62
CA PRO A 176 3.15 0.49 3.54
C PRO A 176 1.86 1.16 3.00
N SER A 177 1.13 1.90 3.84
CA SER A 177 -0.09 2.63 3.45
C SER A 177 -0.37 3.78 4.41
N PHE A 178 -1.18 4.76 3.96
CA PHE A 178 -1.65 5.84 4.83
C PHE A 178 -2.95 5.40 5.52
N TYR A 179 -2.82 4.49 6.49
CA TYR A 179 -3.92 3.98 7.28
C TYR A 179 -4.36 4.97 8.37
N SER A 180 -5.65 4.95 8.68
CA SER A 180 -6.24 5.64 9.83
C SER A 180 -7.23 4.72 10.53
N GLY A 181 -7.47 4.95 11.83
CA GLY A 181 -8.55 4.29 12.54
C GLY A 181 -9.88 4.94 12.18
N TRP A 182 -10.81 4.13 11.71
CA TRP A 182 -12.15 4.57 11.35
C TRP A 182 -13.16 4.34 12.49
N ASP A 183 -12.72 3.85 13.65
CA ASP A 183 -13.60 3.56 14.77
C ASP A 183 -13.60 4.68 15.84
N GLU A 184 -14.73 4.80 16.56
CA GLU A 184 -14.91 5.77 17.65
C GLU A 184 -13.93 5.54 18.83
N ASN A 185 -13.15 4.45 18.83
CA ASN A 185 -12.22 4.05 19.88
C ASN A 185 -10.76 4.47 19.60
N GLY A 186 -10.50 5.27 18.57
CA GLY A 186 -9.17 5.81 18.29
C GLY A 186 -8.22 4.80 17.68
N GLY A 187 -8.64 4.15 16.61
CA GLY A 187 -7.78 3.29 15.79
C GLY A 187 -6.49 3.99 15.37
N GLY A 188 -5.47 3.20 15.01
CA GLY A 188 -4.13 3.69 14.73
C GLY A 188 -4.07 4.78 13.67
N SER A 189 -3.18 5.73 13.86
CA SER A 189 -2.80 6.78 12.91
C SER A 189 -1.41 6.49 12.42
N CYS A 190 -1.22 6.38 11.10
CA CYS A 190 0.10 6.12 10.56
C CYS A 190 1.08 7.26 10.84
N ALA A 191 0.61 8.51 10.88
CA ALA A 191 1.43 9.66 11.25
C ALA A 191 1.92 9.55 12.70
N ASN A 192 1.04 9.20 13.65
CA ASN A 192 1.42 8.98 15.02
C ASN A 192 2.40 7.80 15.19
N ASP A 193 2.22 6.73 14.42
CA ASP A 193 3.11 5.58 14.48
C ASP A 193 4.48 5.91 13.91
N VAL A 194 4.56 6.65 12.79
CA VAL A 194 5.84 7.20 12.29
C VAL A 194 6.51 8.10 13.35
N ALA A 195 5.74 8.94 14.03
CA ALA A 195 6.25 9.78 15.10
C ALA A 195 6.87 8.96 16.26
N LYS A 196 6.20 7.87 16.69
CA LYS A 196 6.72 6.95 17.71
C LYS A 196 8.01 6.27 17.26
N GLU A 197 8.05 5.78 15.99
CA GLU A 197 9.26 5.18 15.43
C GLU A 197 10.42 6.17 15.39
N ILE A 198 10.19 7.41 14.95
CA ILE A 198 11.21 8.46 14.96
C ILE A 198 11.77 8.68 16.37
N VAL A 199 10.91 8.74 17.40
CA VAL A 199 11.35 8.92 18.79
C VAL A 199 12.23 7.76 19.26
N LYS A 200 11.89 6.51 18.90
CA LYS A 200 12.71 5.33 19.19
C LYS A 200 14.05 5.40 18.48
N LEU A 201 14.06 5.68 17.17
CA LEU A 201 15.26 5.76 16.36
C LEU A 201 16.21 6.90 16.80
N LYS A 202 15.68 8.05 17.22
CA LYS A 202 16.50 9.14 17.80
C LYS A 202 17.27 8.69 19.04
N LYS A 203 16.71 7.81 19.87
CA LYS A 203 17.41 7.24 21.05
C LYS A 203 18.55 6.30 20.65
N GLU A 204 18.50 5.70 19.47
CA GLU A 204 19.60 4.88 18.92
C GLU A 204 20.75 5.74 18.34
N GLY A 205 20.59 7.06 18.32
CA GLY A 205 21.61 7.99 17.83
C GLY A 205 21.73 8.02 16.30
N ILE A 206 20.62 7.93 15.58
CA ILE A 206 20.61 8.05 14.13
C ILE A 206 21.10 9.43 13.69
N GLU A 207 21.83 9.47 12.57
CA GLU A 207 22.39 10.68 11.99
C GLU A 207 21.56 11.23 10.82
N SER A 208 20.68 10.40 10.27
CA SER A 208 19.74 10.72 9.18
C SER A 208 18.54 9.78 9.24
N LEU A 209 17.49 10.10 8.48
CA LEU A 209 16.26 9.31 8.39
C LEU A 209 15.90 9.05 6.94
N LEU A 210 15.51 7.82 6.63
CA LEU A 210 14.89 7.40 5.38
C LEU A 210 13.44 6.99 5.65
N LEU A 211 12.50 7.61 4.95
CA LEU A 211 11.10 7.20 4.89
C LEU A 211 10.88 6.48 3.57
N ASP A 212 10.54 5.21 3.62
CA ASP A 212 10.30 4.41 2.42
C ASP A 212 8.80 4.37 2.10
N LEU A 213 8.44 5.03 1.00
CA LEU A 213 7.11 5.09 0.42
C LEU A 213 7.01 4.27 -0.88
N ARG A 214 8.02 3.49 -1.22
CA ARG A 214 7.96 2.60 -2.38
C ARG A 214 6.82 1.60 -2.19
N TYR A 215 6.07 1.34 -3.25
CA TYR A 215 4.91 0.43 -3.26
C TYR A 215 3.72 0.91 -2.40
N ASN A 216 3.77 2.10 -1.83
CA ASN A 216 2.67 2.69 -1.06
C ASN A 216 1.69 3.40 -1.99
N GLY A 217 0.52 2.80 -2.23
CA GLY A 217 -0.53 3.32 -3.11
C GLY A 217 -1.29 4.53 -2.57
N GLY A 218 -0.97 5.01 -1.37
CA GLY A 218 -1.63 6.14 -0.71
C GLY A 218 -2.52 5.72 0.45
N GLY A 219 -3.66 6.40 0.60
CA GLY A 219 -4.63 6.20 1.68
C GLY A 219 -5.25 7.52 2.14
N ASN A 220 -5.38 7.71 3.43
CA ASN A 220 -6.01 8.87 4.04
C ASN A 220 -5.19 10.16 3.85
N VAL A 221 -5.86 11.23 3.39
CA VAL A 221 -5.24 12.52 3.09
C VAL A 221 -4.89 13.28 4.38
N GLU A 222 -5.71 13.19 5.42
CA GLU A 222 -5.45 13.80 6.71
C GLU A 222 -4.15 13.24 7.32
N GLU A 223 -3.98 11.93 7.27
CA GLU A 223 -2.74 11.26 7.71
C GLU A 223 -1.50 11.75 6.94
N ALA A 224 -1.63 12.02 5.64
CA ALA A 224 -0.53 12.57 4.84
C ALA A 224 -0.20 14.02 5.23
N ILE A 225 -1.20 14.82 5.61
CA ILE A 225 -1.00 16.18 6.12
C ILE A 225 -0.29 16.13 7.48
N GLU A 226 -0.78 15.30 8.40
CA GLU A 226 -0.19 15.12 9.73
C GLU A 226 1.24 14.57 9.65
N LEU A 227 1.48 13.58 8.78
CA LEU A 227 2.82 13.05 8.55
C LEU A 227 3.77 14.12 8.00
N SER A 228 3.30 14.98 7.09
CA SER A 228 4.13 16.08 6.60
C SER A 228 4.47 17.07 7.71
N GLY A 229 3.54 17.34 8.63
CA GLY A 229 3.72 18.18 9.81
C GLY A 229 4.76 17.68 10.81
N ILE A 230 5.07 16.39 10.83
CA ILE A 230 6.16 15.83 11.64
C ILE A 230 7.52 16.46 11.26
N PHE A 231 7.67 16.87 10.01
CA PHE A 231 8.95 17.30 9.42
C PHE A 231 9.04 18.80 9.13
N ILE A 232 7.95 19.54 9.19
CA ILE A 232 7.92 20.99 8.98
C ILE A 232 7.23 21.68 10.17
N ASP A 233 7.57 22.94 10.43
CA ASP A 233 6.77 23.80 11.31
C ASP A 233 5.54 24.30 10.56
N ALA A 234 4.42 24.43 11.21
CA ALA A 234 3.09 24.78 10.67
C ALA A 234 3.08 25.45 9.29
N GLY A 235 2.28 24.95 8.37
CA GLY A 235 2.23 25.55 7.04
C GLY A 235 1.34 24.82 6.04
N PRO A 236 1.21 25.39 4.82
CA PRO A 236 0.43 24.78 3.75
C PRO A 236 1.11 23.49 3.25
N ILE A 237 0.33 22.42 3.10
CA ILE A 237 0.82 21.14 2.59
C ILE A 237 0.40 20.94 1.14
N LEU A 238 -0.85 21.27 0.82
CA LEU A 238 -1.41 21.11 -0.52
C LEU A 238 -2.51 22.14 -0.81
N LEU A 239 -2.86 22.23 -2.10
CA LEU A 239 -4.04 22.94 -2.56
C LEU A 239 -5.04 21.90 -3.10
N ALA A 240 -6.30 22.01 -2.71
CA ALA A 240 -7.38 21.18 -3.21
C ALA A 240 -8.38 22.04 -4.01
N LYS A 241 -8.90 21.50 -5.10
CA LYS A 241 -9.92 22.17 -5.90
C LYS A 241 -10.99 21.18 -6.30
N GLU A 242 -12.15 21.33 -5.72
CA GLU A 242 -13.33 20.57 -6.10
C GLU A 242 -13.89 21.02 -7.45
N THR A 243 -14.62 20.16 -8.11
CA THR A 243 -15.27 20.46 -9.40
C THR A 243 -16.23 21.64 -9.24
N GLY A 244 -15.99 22.71 -10.03
CA GLY A 244 -16.77 23.95 -9.93
C GLY A 244 -16.50 24.81 -8.68
N GLY A 245 -15.64 24.32 -7.76
CA GLY A 245 -15.33 24.98 -6.50
C GLY A 245 -14.14 25.93 -6.53
N LYS A 246 -13.90 26.57 -5.38
CA LYS A 246 -12.73 27.40 -5.14
C LYS A 246 -11.54 26.54 -4.73
N THR A 247 -10.35 27.01 -4.99
CA THR A 247 -9.11 26.40 -4.48
C THR A 247 -9.02 26.63 -2.97
N THR A 248 -8.93 25.56 -2.20
CA THR A 248 -8.75 25.54 -0.76
C THR A 248 -7.32 25.13 -0.41
N THR A 249 -6.75 25.71 0.64
CA THR A 249 -5.44 25.31 1.15
C THR A 249 -5.62 24.39 2.35
N LEU A 250 -5.07 23.20 2.26
CA LEU A 250 -4.95 22.29 3.39
C LEU A 250 -3.56 22.45 4.00
N LYS A 251 -3.49 22.54 5.31
CA LYS A 251 -2.28 22.90 6.04
C LYS A 251 -2.17 22.09 7.33
N ASP A 252 -0.95 21.88 7.76
CA ASP A 252 -0.66 21.52 9.14
C ASP A 252 -0.84 22.75 10.04
N PRO A 253 -1.74 22.70 11.03
CA PRO A 253 -1.94 23.79 11.98
C PRO A 253 -0.95 23.74 13.13
N SER A 254 -0.22 22.65 13.31
CA SER A 254 0.62 22.37 14.48
C SER A 254 1.97 23.06 14.38
N ARG A 255 2.50 23.52 15.50
CA ARG A 255 3.84 24.09 15.55
C ARG A 255 4.84 23.09 16.09
N GLY A 256 6.06 23.20 15.57
CA GLY A 256 7.19 22.34 15.95
C GLY A 256 7.34 21.17 15.02
N THR A 257 8.46 20.49 15.11
CA THR A 257 8.79 19.29 14.33
C THR A 257 9.23 18.17 15.28
N ILE A 258 8.93 16.93 14.93
CA ILE A 258 9.41 15.76 15.69
C ILE A 258 10.83 15.38 15.22
N TYR A 259 11.11 15.63 13.94
CA TYR A 259 12.42 15.37 13.34
C TYR A 259 12.86 16.50 12.43
N ASP A 260 14.00 17.10 12.74
CA ASP A 260 14.63 18.23 12.03
C ASP A 260 15.97 17.85 11.35
N GLY A 261 16.45 16.62 11.55
CA GLY A 261 17.68 16.10 10.93
C GLY A 261 17.54 15.83 9.42
N PRO A 262 18.63 15.40 8.76
CA PRO A 262 18.62 15.05 7.34
C PRO A 262 17.57 13.99 7.01
N LEU A 263 16.73 14.23 6.01
CA LEU A 263 15.60 13.37 5.61
C LEU A 263 15.71 13.00 4.12
N GLY A 264 15.60 11.71 3.84
CA GLY A 264 15.40 11.17 2.50
C GLY A 264 14.06 10.46 2.40
N ILE A 265 13.42 10.52 1.24
CA ILE A 265 12.18 9.79 0.95
C ILE A 265 12.41 8.92 -0.27
N LEU A 266 12.22 7.61 -0.11
CA LEU A 266 12.25 6.65 -1.20
C LEU A 266 10.88 6.55 -1.86
N ILE A 267 10.83 6.70 -3.19
CA ILE A 267 9.62 6.53 -4.01
C ILE A 267 9.89 5.66 -5.22
N ASN A 268 8.82 5.07 -5.78
CA ASN A 268 8.87 4.38 -7.06
C ASN A 268 7.55 4.54 -7.84
N GLY A 269 7.44 3.92 -9.02
CA GLY A 269 6.26 4.01 -9.87
C GLY A 269 4.95 3.48 -9.24
N GLN A 270 5.01 2.84 -8.09
CA GLN A 270 3.83 2.42 -7.31
C GLN A 270 3.55 3.33 -6.10
N SER A 271 4.39 4.33 -5.85
CA SER A 271 4.10 5.38 -4.88
C SER A 271 3.03 6.30 -5.46
N ALA A 272 1.83 6.31 -4.88
CA ALA A 272 0.68 7.02 -5.46
C ALA A 272 -0.07 7.89 -4.42
N SER A 273 -0.80 8.91 -4.92
CA SER A 273 -1.77 9.66 -4.10
C SER A 273 -1.15 10.30 -2.85
N ALA A 274 -1.52 9.87 -1.63
CA ALA A 274 -1.01 10.40 -0.36
C ALA A 274 0.53 10.32 -0.26
N SER A 275 1.17 9.28 -0.83
CA SER A 275 2.62 9.19 -0.92
C SER A 275 3.22 10.31 -1.76
N GLU A 276 2.57 10.65 -2.88
CA GLU A 276 2.99 11.75 -3.77
C GLU A 276 2.75 13.11 -3.14
N LEU A 277 1.73 13.20 -2.28
CA LEU A 277 1.42 14.38 -1.52
C LEU A 277 2.55 14.69 -0.52
N VAL A 278 2.93 13.72 0.30
CA VAL A 278 4.03 13.87 1.28
C VAL A 278 5.35 14.15 0.59
N ALA A 279 5.72 13.33 -0.41
CA ALA A 279 6.98 13.51 -1.14
C ALA A 279 7.05 14.90 -1.83
N GLY A 280 5.96 15.30 -2.51
CA GLY A 280 5.88 16.60 -3.20
C GLY A 280 5.91 17.79 -2.24
N ALA A 281 5.17 17.72 -1.13
CA ALA A 281 5.17 18.79 -0.13
C ALA A 281 6.56 18.98 0.49
N LEU A 282 7.20 17.89 0.94
CA LEU A 282 8.52 17.98 1.57
C LEU A 282 9.63 18.36 0.57
N GLN A 283 9.47 18.02 -0.71
CA GLN A 283 10.32 18.53 -1.79
C GLN A 283 10.16 20.05 -1.96
N ASP A 284 8.91 20.56 -2.02
CA ASP A 284 8.62 22.00 -2.18
C ASP A 284 9.17 22.86 -1.03
N TYR A 285 9.28 22.28 0.17
CA TYR A 285 9.89 22.92 1.33
C TYR A 285 11.42 22.81 1.37
N ASN A 286 12.08 22.13 0.45
CA ASN A 286 13.49 21.71 0.55
C ASN A 286 13.78 20.91 1.83
N ARG A 287 12.77 20.18 2.35
CA ARG A 287 12.89 19.47 3.62
C ARG A 287 13.49 18.07 3.46
N ALA A 288 13.21 17.42 2.35
CA ALA A 288 13.66 16.05 2.08
C ALA A 288 14.31 15.96 0.69
N VAL A 289 15.27 15.04 0.57
CA VAL A 289 15.78 14.57 -0.73
C VAL A 289 14.88 13.43 -1.19
N ILE A 290 14.26 13.59 -2.36
CA ILE A 290 13.42 12.54 -2.95
C ILE A 290 14.29 11.64 -3.82
N ILE A 291 14.27 10.33 -3.51
CA ILE A 291 15.20 9.34 -4.08
C ILE A 291 14.40 8.21 -4.74
N GLY A 292 14.80 7.75 -5.91
CA GLY A 292 14.18 6.58 -6.56
C GLY A 292 13.79 6.82 -8.00
N SER A 293 12.62 6.34 -8.41
CA SER A 293 12.03 6.56 -9.74
C SER A 293 10.79 7.46 -9.64
N ASN A 294 10.29 7.93 -10.79
CA ASN A 294 9.06 8.73 -10.82
C ASN A 294 7.91 7.98 -10.17
N SER A 295 7.09 8.68 -9.41
CA SER A 295 5.89 8.12 -8.80
C SER A 295 4.76 7.93 -9.82
N PHE A 296 3.64 7.37 -9.38
CA PHE A 296 2.52 6.92 -10.23
C PHE A 296 1.82 8.05 -11.00
N GLY A 297 1.57 9.18 -10.37
CA GLY A 297 0.95 10.35 -10.99
C GLY A 297 -0.54 10.54 -10.70
N LYS A 298 -1.05 10.07 -9.54
CA LYS A 298 -2.45 10.26 -9.14
C LYS A 298 -2.59 11.47 -8.22
N ALA A 299 -3.25 12.52 -8.70
CA ALA A 299 -3.55 13.73 -7.93
C ALA A 299 -5.05 14.08 -7.95
N THR A 300 -5.90 13.07 -7.86
CA THR A 300 -7.36 13.19 -7.71
C THR A 300 -7.79 12.78 -6.33
N MET A 301 -8.87 13.37 -5.81
CA MET A 301 -9.46 13.02 -4.53
C MET A 301 -10.86 12.45 -4.73
N GLN A 302 -11.14 11.36 -4.03
CA GLN A 302 -12.41 10.66 -4.07
C GLN A 302 -13.11 10.69 -2.72
N SER A 303 -14.43 10.54 -2.77
CA SER A 303 -15.25 10.20 -1.61
C SER A 303 -16.16 9.02 -1.94
N ILE A 304 -16.49 8.24 -0.94
CA ILE A 304 -17.45 7.13 -1.06
C ILE A 304 -18.79 7.62 -0.56
N LEU A 305 -19.79 7.57 -1.44
CA LEU A 305 -21.14 8.04 -1.17
C LEU A 305 -22.13 6.89 -1.36
N PRO A 306 -23.19 6.78 -0.53
CA PRO A 306 -24.24 5.81 -0.76
C PRO A 306 -25.04 6.17 -2.01
N ILE A 307 -25.44 5.14 -2.78
CA ILE A 307 -26.41 5.31 -3.87
C ILE A 307 -27.83 5.24 -3.25
N ASP A 308 -28.21 6.31 -2.59
CA ASP A 308 -29.51 6.47 -1.97
C ASP A 308 -30.06 7.86 -2.32
N THR A 309 -31.15 7.89 -3.09
CA THR A 309 -31.77 9.14 -3.53
C THR A 309 -32.35 9.97 -2.40
N THR A 310 -32.49 9.42 -1.21
CA THR A 310 -32.94 10.13 0.01
C THR A 310 -31.79 10.77 0.78
N PHE A 311 -30.54 10.45 0.43
CA PHE A 311 -29.34 10.98 1.07
C PHE A 311 -29.06 12.42 0.62
N ASP A 312 -29.04 13.36 1.56
CA ASP A 312 -28.74 14.77 1.32
C ASP A 312 -27.33 15.11 1.86
N LEU A 313 -26.36 15.23 0.97
CA LEU A 313 -24.98 15.59 1.29
C LEU A 313 -24.84 16.87 2.12
N ASN A 314 -25.74 17.86 1.91
CA ASN A 314 -25.68 19.12 2.64
C ASN A 314 -26.15 19.02 4.08
N LYS A 315 -26.81 17.94 4.43
CA LYS A 315 -27.35 17.67 5.78
C LYS A 315 -26.62 16.50 6.45
N ALA A 316 -25.65 15.88 5.76
CA ALA A 316 -24.94 14.73 6.25
C ALA A 316 -24.10 15.08 7.50
N THR A 317 -24.39 14.42 8.61
CA THR A 317 -23.70 14.58 9.90
C THR A 317 -22.76 13.41 10.20
N GLY A 318 -22.66 12.43 9.27
CA GLY A 318 -21.90 11.20 9.44
C GLY A 318 -22.61 10.11 10.27
N LYS A 319 -23.85 10.37 10.72
CA LYS A 319 -24.65 9.44 11.55
C LYS A 319 -25.94 8.97 10.86
N GLU A 320 -26.09 9.27 9.57
CA GLU A 320 -27.29 8.94 8.81
C GLU A 320 -27.39 7.43 8.58
N THR A 321 -28.61 6.91 8.71
CA THR A 321 -28.97 5.57 8.25
C THR A 321 -29.44 5.67 6.80
N PHE A 322 -28.81 4.91 5.90
CA PHE A 322 -29.16 4.83 4.49
C PHE A 322 -29.33 3.36 4.06
N ASN A 323 -30.00 3.15 2.93
CA ASN A 323 -30.20 1.80 2.42
C ASN A 323 -28.90 1.27 1.78
N ARG A 324 -28.17 0.47 2.52
CA ARG A 324 -26.90 -0.14 2.06
C ARG A 324 -27.08 -1.10 0.87
N GLN A 325 -28.29 -1.63 0.65
CA GLN A 325 -28.56 -2.59 -0.45
C GLN A 325 -28.37 -1.96 -1.84
N ASN A 326 -28.46 -0.62 -1.96
CA ASN A 326 -28.26 0.07 -3.23
C ASN A 326 -26.78 0.20 -3.61
N GLY A 327 -25.85 -0.16 -2.73
CA GLY A 327 -24.42 -0.01 -2.94
C GLY A 327 -23.91 1.42 -2.73
N PHE A 328 -22.67 1.63 -3.16
CA PHE A 328 -21.95 2.90 -2.98
C PHE A 328 -21.25 3.29 -4.26
N VAL A 329 -20.94 4.56 -4.40
CA VAL A 329 -20.07 5.06 -5.45
C VAL A 329 -18.88 5.78 -4.83
N LYS A 330 -17.67 5.34 -5.17
CA LYS A 330 -16.44 6.10 -4.96
C LYS A 330 -16.32 7.06 -6.13
N ILE A 331 -16.51 8.35 -5.91
CA ILE A 331 -16.55 9.36 -6.97
C ILE A 331 -15.42 10.37 -6.82
N THR A 332 -14.83 10.77 -7.93
CA THR A 332 -13.83 11.84 -7.96
C THR A 332 -14.51 13.18 -7.77
N LEU A 333 -14.22 13.86 -6.66
CA LEU A 333 -14.76 15.17 -6.31
C LEU A 333 -13.88 16.33 -6.78
N GLY A 334 -12.59 16.12 -6.98
CA GLY A 334 -11.68 17.19 -7.34
C GLY A 334 -10.24 16.72 -7.52
N LYS A 335 -9.36 17.70 -7.61
CA LYS A 335 -7.92 17.52 -7.82
C LYS A 335 -7.09 18.13 -6.70
N ILE A 336 -5.92 17.56 -6.51
CA ILE A 336 -4.91 18.01 -5.57
C ILE A 336 -3.75 18.65 -6.34
N TYR A 337 -3.23 19.72 -5.78
CA TYR A 337 -2.10 20.47 -6.35
C TYR A 337 -1.04 20.71 -5.28
N ARG A 338 0.18 20.80 -5.72
CA ARG A 338 1.31 21.24 -4.89
C ARG A 338 1.09 22.68 -4.43
N ILE A 339 1.72 23.08 -3.35
CA ILE A 339 1.67 24.47 -2.84
C ILE A 339 2.26 25.47 -3.84
N THR A 340 3.04 25.01 -4.79
CA THR A 340 3.56 25.78 -5.93
C THR A 340 2.53 26.06 -7.02
N GLY A 341 1.37 25.40 -6.98
CA GLY A 341 0.28 25.49 -7.96
C GLY A 341 0.32 24.44 -9.07
N GLY A 342 1.40 23.66 -9.18
CA GLY A 342 1.50 22.54 -10.11
C GLY A 342 0.73 21.30 -9.62
N SER A 343 0.51 20.32 -10.50
CA SER A 343 -0.13 19.05 -10.16
C SER A 343 0.79 17.88 -10.46
N ASN A 344 0.74 16.85 -9.61
CA ASN A 344 1.37 15.56 -9.87
C ASN A 344 0.54 14.68 -10.82
N GLN A 345 -0.69 15.10 -11.18
CA GLN A 345 -1.57 14.33 -12.07
C GLN A 345 -0.87 14.01 -13.39
N LEU A 346 -0.86 12.75 -13.80
CA LEU A 346 -0.21 12.15 -14.96
C LEU A 346 1.33 12.13 -14.94
N ASN A 347 1.97 12.96 -14.14
CA ASN A 347 3.44 13.13 -14.19
C ASN A 347 4.14 12.52 -12.97
N GLY A 348 3.44 12.39 -11.86
CA GLY A 348 4.03 11.97 -10.59
C GLY A 348 4.97 13.01 -9.98
N VAL A 349 5.61 12.60 -8.90
CA VAL A 349 6.74 13.32 -8.29
C VAL A 349 8.02 12.83 -8.95
N THR A 350 8.79 13.77 -9.50
CA THR A 350 10.12 13.46 -10.05
C THR A 350 11.13 13.45 -8.91
N PRO A 351 11.90 12.37 -8.72
CA PRO A 351 12.91 12.31 -7.67
C PRO A 351 14.07 13.28 -7.93
N ASP A 352 14.65 13.79 -6.85
CA ASP A 352 15.84 14.67 -6.90
C ASP A 352 17.10 13.87 -7.22
N VAL A 353 17.16 12.62 -6.74
CA VAL A 353 18.22 11.66 -7.08
C VAL A 353 17.58 10.41 -7.69
N LYS A 354 17.75 10.31 -9.02
CA LYS A 354 17.11 9.24 -9.79
C LYS A 354 17.90 7.94 -9.70
N LEU A 355 17.18 6.84 -9.37
CA LEU A 355 17.65 5.46 -9.43
C LEU A 355 16.88 4.71 -10.53
N PRO A 356 17.55 3.77 -11.28
CA PRO A 356 16.86 2.97 -12.28
C PRO A 356 15.88 1.99 -11.63
N ASP A 357 14.67 1.84 -12.19
CA ASP A 357 13.63 0.95 -11.69
C ASP A 357 12.96 0.20 -12.84
N LEU A 358 12.73 -1.11 -12.69
CA LEU A 358 12.06 -1.93 -13.69
C LEU A 358 10.60 -1.53 -13.91
N ILE A 359 9.95 -0.94 -12.90
CA ILE A 359 8.58 -0.42 -13.01
C ILE A 359 8.48 0.61 -14.12
N GLU A 360 9.54 1.39 -14.40
CA GLU A 360 9.57 2.34 -15.52
C GLU A 360 9.43 1.69 -16.92
N ALA A 361 9.60 0.37 -17.01
CA ALA A 361 9.39 -0.35 -18.27
C ALA A 361 7.96 -0.86 -18.42
N THR A 362 7.14 -0.72 -17.39
CA THR A 362 5.72 -1.05 -17.42
C THR A 362 4.93 0.22 -17.71
N ASP A 363 3.80 0.08 -18.39
CA ASP A 363 2.86 1.21 -18.55
C ASP A 363 1.99 1.41 -17.30
N TYR A 364 2.50 1.04 -16.12
CA TYR A 364 1.77 1.17 -14.87
C TYR A 364 1.91 2.59 -14.31
N THR A 365 1.16 3.52 -14.88
CA THR A 365 1.10 4.94 -14.48
C THR A 365 -0.31 5.46 -14.63
N GLU A 366 -0.66 6.54 -13.93
CA GLU A 366 -1.95 7.22 -14.10
C GLU A 366 -2.23 7.55 -15.56
N ARG A 367 -1.21 7.98 -16.30
CA ARG A 367 -1.31 8.35 -17.72
C ARG A 367 -1.76 7.21 -18.62
N SER A 368 -1.45 5.98 -18.27
CA SER A 368 -1.80 4.78 -19.05
C SER A 368 -3.24 4.29 -18.82
N LEU A 369 -3.88 4.79 -17.77
CA LEU A 369 -5.24 4.38 -17.43
C LEU A 369 -6.25 5.01 -18.41
N PRO A 370 -7.27 4.26 -18.84
CA PRO A 370 -8.37 4.80 -19.64
C PRO A 370 -9.08 5.95 -18.88
N TYR A 371 -9.42 7.00 -19.60
CA TYR A 371 -10.13 8.16 -19.06
C TYR A 371 -9.40 8.93 -17.94
N ALA A 372 -8.09 8.77 -17.81
CA ALA A 372 -7.30 9.53 -16.84
C ALA A 372 -7.53 11.04 -16.99
N LEU A 373 -7.80 11.72 -15.87
CA LEU A 373 -8.07 13.15 -15.90
C LEU A 373 -6.80 13.94 -16.27
N PRO A 374 -6.93 14.99 -17.10
CA PRO A 374 -5.77 15.77 -17.54
C PRO A 374 -5.09 16.51 -16.38
N SER A 375 -3.77 16.68 -16.48
CA SER A 375 -3.01 17.55 -15.61
C SER A 375 -3.32 19.01 -15.92
N ASP A 376 -3.45 19.82 -14.88
CA ASP A 376 -3.64 21.27 -14.97
C ASP A 376 -2.91 21.98 -13.81
N THR A 377 -3.10 23.29 -13.68
CA THR A 377 -2.47 24.11 -12.64
C THR A 377 -3.49 25.03 -12.00
N VAL A 378 -3.20 25.45 -10.77
CA VAL A 378 -3.94 26.52 -10.09
C VAL A 378 -3.01 27.67 -9.76
N MET A 379 -3.58 28.88 -9.59
CA MET A 379 -2.77 30.01 -9.14
C MET A 379 -2.26 29.73 -7.72
N LYS A 380 -0.96 29.91 -7.53
CA LYS A 380 -0.35 29.88 -6.19
C LYS A 380 -0.96 31.00 -5.33
N LYS A 381 -1.67 30.61 -4.26
CA LYS A 381 -2.34 31.56 -3.34
C LYS A 381 -1.81 31.48 -1.91
N VAL A 382 -0.67 30.83 -1.72
CA VAL A 382 -0.12 30.55 -0.38
C VAL A 382 1.29 31.10 -0.25
N PHE A 383 1.56 31.64 0.92
CA PHE A 383 2.92 31.98 1.33
C PHE A 383 3.44 30.88 2.23
N TYR A 384 4.67 30.44 1.98
CA TYR A 384 5.42 29.53 2.81
C TYR A 384 6.90 29.85 2.71
N THR A 385 7.64 29.48 3.73
CA THR A 385 9.09 29.69 3.77
C THR A 385 9.78 28.35 3.54
N THR A 386 10.56 28.26 2.47
CA THR A 386 11.39 27.09 2.21
C THR A 386 12.58 27.06 3.15
N LEU A 387 13.04 25.86 3.48
CA LEU A 387 14.34 25.64 4.10
C LEU A 387 15.47 25.99 3.10
N LYS A 388 16.71 25.98 3.59
CA LYS A 388 17.88 26.19 2.72
C LYS A 388 17.87 25.17 1.57
N PRO A 389 18.24 25.58 0.34
CA PRO A 389 18.33 24.66 -0.78
C PRO A 389 19.25 23.48 -0.46
N LEU A 390 18.82 22.28 -0.81
CA LEU A 390 19.63 21.07 -0.68
C LEU A 390 20.66 20.98 -1.80
N PRO A 391 21.83 20.36 -1.58
CA PRO A 391 22.91 20.24 -2.57
C PRO A 391 22.61 19.15 -3.61
N LEU A 392 21.43 19.17 -4.24
CA LEU A 392 20.87 18.11 -5.07
C LEU A 392 21.79 17.71 -6.24
N GLN A 393 22.41 18.69 -6.90
CA GLN A 393 23.32 18.40 -8.02
C GLN A 393 24.53 17.58 -7.59
N GLN A 394 25.12 17.87 -6.43
CA GLN A 394 26.24 17.12 -5.89
C GLN A 394 25.83 15.71 -5.47
N LEU A 395 24.65 15.59 -4.84
CA LEU A 395 24.11 14.29 -4.46
C LEU A 395 23.85 13.41 -5.68
N GLN A 396 23.20 13.96 -6.72
CA GLN A 396 22.95 13.25 -7.98
C GLN A 396 24.28 12.83 -8.65
N GLN A 397 25.29 13.67 -8.66
CA GLN A 397 26.58 13.37 -9.27
C GLN A 397 27.29 12.22 -8.53
N ARG A 398 27.36 12.28 -7.18
CA ARG A 398 27.98 11.22 -6.36
C ARG A 398 27.24 9.89 -6.50
N SER A 399 25.90 9.92 -6.45
CA SER A 399 25.08 8.73 -6.67
C SER A 399 25.33 8.14 -8.06
N SER A 400 25.29 8.95 -9.12
CA SER A 400 25.54 8.48 -10.49
C SER A 400 26.90 7.79 -10.64
N GLN A 401 27.95 8.29 -9.97
CA GLN A 401 29.26 7.65 -9.95
C GLN A 401 29.24 6.26 -9.29
N ARG A 402 28.54 6.12 -8.14
CA ARG A 402 28.39 4.82 -7.47
C ARG A 402 27.59 3.83 -8.29
N LEU A 403 26.47 4.28 -8.87
CA LEU A 403 25.63 3.45 -9.75
C LEU A 403 26.45 2.94 -10.97
N ALA A 404 27.26 3.80 -11.59
CA ALA A 404 28.13 3.43 -12.69
C ALA A 404 29.24 2.43 -12.30
N GLY A 405 29.63 2.39 -11.03
CA GLY A 405 30.57 1.41 -10.47
C GLY A 405 29.91 0.09 -10.03
N SER A 406 28.60 0.06 -9.83
CA SER A 406 27.85 -1.08 -9.29
C SER A 406 27.42 -2.05 -10.40
N GLU A 407 27.79 -3.31 -10.33
CA GLU A 407 27.33 -4.36 -11.26
C GLU A 407 25.80 -4.53 -11.18
N TYR A 408 25.22 -4.51 -9.98
CA TYR A 408 23.79 -4.61 -9.77
C TYR A 408 23.01 -3.54 -10.56
N PHE A 409 23.39 -2.27 -10.43
CA PHE A 409 22.70 -1.18 -11.12
C PHE A 409 22.99 -1.13 -12.63
N LYS A 410 24.13 -1.62 -13.07
CA LYS A 410 24.43 -1.83 -14.50
C LYS A 410 23.50 -2.87 -15.10
N ASP A 411 23.38 -4.03 -14.45
CA ASP A 411 22.52 -5.13 -14.90
C ASP A 411 21.04 -4.69 -14.86
N LEU A 412 20.62 -4.00 -13.81
CA LEU A 412 19.29 -3.44 -13.68
C LEU A 412 18.98 -2.44 -14.81
N SER A 413 19.94 -1.54 -15.12
CA SER A 413 19.76 -0.56 -16.20
C SER A 413 19.71 -1.22 -17.57
N LYS A 414 20.51 -2.27 -17.79
CA LYS A 414 20.45 -3.06 -19.02
C LYS A 414 19.10 -3.76 -19.17
N GLN A 415 18.65 -4.44 -18.13
CA GLN A 415 17.36 -5.12 -18.12
C GLN A 415 16.20 -4.14 -18.34
N LEU A 416 16.25 -2.96 -17.70
CA LEU A 416 15.26 -1.89 -17.91
C LEU A 416 15.17 -1.50 -19.40
N GLN A 417 16.30 -1.33 -20.08
CA GLN A 417 16.31 -0.98 -21.50
C GLN A 417 15.79 -2.13 -22.38
N GLU A 418 16.13 -3.37 -22.05
CA GLU A 418 15.63 -4.55 -22.77
C GLU A 418 14.11 -4.70 -22.57
N THR A 419 13.61 -4.57 -21.34
CA THR A 419 12.17 -4.63 -21.04
C THR A 419 11.40 -3.52 -21.74
N LYS A 420 11.90 -2.27 -21.75
CA LYS A 420 11.29 -1.16 -22.49
C LYS A 420 11.15 -1.47 -23.99
N LYS A 421 12.16 -2.09 -24.62
CA LYS A 421 12.09 -2.48 -26.01
C LYS A 421 11.02 -3.55 -26.27
N VAL A 422 10.93 -4.53 -25.39
CA VAL A 422 9.96 -5.62 -25.48
C VAL A 422 8.53 -5.11 -25.27
N THR A 423 8.32 -4.25 -24.28
CA THR A 423 7.00 -3.64 -24.01
C THR A 423 6.55 -2.76 -25.18
N ALA A 424 7.47 -2.02 -25.81
CA ALA A 424 7.18 -1.20 -27.00
C ALA A 424 6.83 -2.02 -28.24
N ASP A 425 7.37 -3.23 -28.38
CA ASP A 425 7.13 -4.09 -29.56
C ASP A 425 5.73 -4.76 -29.52
N ASN A 426 5.09 -4.86 -28.35
CA ASN A 426 3.76 -5.47 -28.14
C ASN A 426 3.55 -6.86 -28.79
N ASN A 427 4.60 -7.50 -29.28
CA ASN A 427 4.56 -8.79 -29.94
C ASN A 427 4.79 -9.92 -28.96
N VAL A 428 3.71 -10.44 -28.39
CA VAL A 428 3.76 -11.62 -27.51
C VAL A 428 3.60 -12.89 -28.37
N PRO A 429 4.58 -13.82 -28.36
CA PRO A 429 4.43 -15.07 -29.08
C PRO A 429 3.25 -15.89 -28.56
N LEU A 430 2.36 -16.36 -29.44
CA LEU A 430 1.20 -17.20 -29.07
C LEU A 430 1.56 -18.69 -28.96
N GLN A 431 2.64 -19.13 -29.60
CA GLN A 431 3.12 -20.50 -29.45
C GLN A 431 3.79 -20.69 -28.11
N TRP A 432 3.42 -21.73 -27.37
CA TRP A 432 3.87 -21.97 -25.98
C TRP A 432 5.38 -21.95 -25.78
N GLU A 433 6.14 -22.65 -26.64
CA GLU A 433 7.59 -22.73 -26.50
C GLU A 433 8.27 -21.37 -26.76
N ALA A 434 7.79 -20.65 -27.80
CA ALA A 434 8.27 -19.31 -28.10
C ALA A 434 7.91 -18.31 -26.98
N TYR A 435 6.68 -18.44 -26.41
CA TYR A 435 6.26 -17.64 -25.26
C TYR A 435 7.10 -17.90 -24.01
N ARG A 436 7.42 -19.17 -23.72
CA ARG A 436 8.28 -19.55 -22.59
C ARG A 436 9.66 -18.91 -22.72
N GLN A 437 10.29 -19.05 -23.89
CA GLN A 437 11.62 -18.46 -24.16
C GLN A 437 11.58 -16.93 -24.12
N TRP A 438 10.52 -16.32 -24.63
CA TRP A 438 10.30 -14.87 -24.57
C TRP A 438 10.17 -14.41 -23.12
N ARG A 439 9.38 -15.11 -22.30
CA ARG A 439 9.20 -14.82 -20.88
C ARG A 439 10.47 -15.03 -20.07
N GLU A 440 11.21 -16.11 -20.31
CA GLU A 440 12.49 -16.39 -19.64
C GLU A 440 13.52 -15.28 -19.91
N LYS A 441 13.56 -14.72 -21.11
CA LYS A 441 14.41 -13.56 -21.43
C LYS A 441 14.03 -12.30 -20.66
N GLN A 442 12.75 -12.15 -20.33
CA GLN A 442 12.25 -10.98 -19.56
C GLN A 442 12.45 -11.13 -18.06
N THR A 443 12.45 -12.35 -17.56
CA THR A 443 12.69 -12.66 -16.14
C THR A 443 14.17 -12.84 -15.84
N ALA A 444 15.06 -12.10 -16.51
CA ALA A 444 16.49 -12.16 -16.20
C ALA A 444 16.72 -11.88 -14.70
N HIS A 445 17.35 -12.83 -14.03
CA HIS A 445 17.60 -12.75 -12.60
C HIS A 445 18.75 -11.77 -12.35
N ILE A 446 18.44 -10.59 -11.84
CA ILE A 446 19.42 -9.71 -11.23
C ILE A 446 19.87 -10.40 -9.95
N GLN A 447 21.14 -10.75 -9.86
CA GLN A 447 21.67 -11.34 -8.63
C GLN A 447 21.67 -10.28 -7.53
N ASN A 448 20.77 -10.43 -6.56
CA ASN A 448 20.79 -9.58 -5.38
C ASN A 448 22.09 -9.84 -4.59
N LYS A 449 22.82 -8.80 -4.30
CA LYS A 449 23.89 -8.84 -3.30
C LYS A 449 23.29 -9.21 -1.95
N LYS A 450 24.04 -9.88 -1.10
CA LYS A 450 23.58 -10.29 0.22
C LYS A 450 24.32 -9.50 1.31
N ASN A 451 23.59 -9.10 2.35
CA ASN A 451 24.14 -8.43 3.54
C ASN A 451 24.98 -7.19 3.19
N LEU A 452 24.37 -6.24 2.47
CA LEU A 452 25.03 -5.00 2.04
C LEU A 452 25.39 -4.11 3.24
N PHE A 453 24.59 -4.16 4.29
CA PHE A 453 24.73 -3.38 5.51
C PHE A 453 24.04 -4.10 6.68
N LYS A 454 24.27 -3.63 7.91
CA LYS A 454 23.64 -4.18 9.10
C LYS A 454 22.30 -3.50 9.33
N VAL A 455 21.27 -4.30 9.67
CA VAL A 455 19.93 -3.84 10.01
C VAL A 455 19.53 -4.42 11.36
N TYR A 456 19.00 -3.58 12.24
CA TYR A 456 18.51 -4.02 13.55
C TYR A 456 17.39 -3.10 14.06
N ASN A 457 16.61 -3.58 15.00
CA ASN A 457 15.54 -2.81 15.62
C ASN A 457 16.06 -1.88 16.71
N ALA A 458 15.31 -0.83 17.01
CA ALA A 458 15.54 -0.05 18.23
C ALA A 458 15.48 -0.96 19.47
N ALA A 459 16.27 -0.63 20.50
CA ALA A 459 16.38 -1.45 21.70
C ALA A 459 15.03 -1.72 22.40
N PHE A 460 14.08 -0.80 22.27
CA PHE A 460 12.72 -0.96 22.79
C PHE A 460 11.98 -2.09 22.07
N ASP A 461 12.02 -2.09 20.74
CA ASP A 461 11.29 -3.06 19.90
C ASP A 461 11.90 -4.46 20.01
N THR A 462 13.24 -4.55 20.10
CA THR A 462 13.95 -5.82 20.29
C THR A 462 13.39 -6.59 21.48
N LYS A 463 13.12 -5.93 22.58
CA LYS A 463 12.56 -6.57 23.80
C LYS A 463 11.15 -7.09 23.59
N LEU A 464 10.33 -6.41 22.80
CA LEU A 464 8.96 -6.85 22.51
C LEU A 464 8.95 -8.02 21.54
N ILE A 465 9.76 -7.96 20.48
CA ILE A 465 9.88 -8.99 19.45
C ILE A 465 10.41 -10.31 20.06
N GLU A 466 11.31 -10.26 21.04
CA GLU A 466 11.83 -11.44 21.72
C GLU A 466 10.76 -12.23 22.51
N LEU A 467 9.63 -11.61 22.83
CA LEU A 467 8.54 -12.25 23.57
C LEU A 467 7.65 -13.15 22.70
N ASN A 468 7.74 -13.04 21.38
CA ASN A 468 6.88 -13.75 20.44
C ASN A 468 7.72 -14.38 19.32
N ASP A 469 7.71 -15.71 19.23
CA ASP A 469 8.50 -16.47 18.24
C ASP A 469 8.09 -16.13 16.79
N PHE A 470 6.81 -15.93 16.53
CA PHE A 470 6.32 -15.56 15.20
C PHE A 470 6.83 -14.18 14.79
N GLU A 471 6.67 -13.18 15.66
CA GLU A 471 7.20 -11.83 15.38
C GLU A 471 8.72 -11.83 15.18
N ARG A 472 9.44 -12.63 15.95
CA ARG A 472 10.89 -12.78 15.80
C ARG A 472 11.27 -13.33 14.42
N GLU A 473 10.56 -14.36 13.92
CA GLU A 473 10.78 -14.92 12.61
C GLU A 473 10.44 -13.92 11.49
N GLN A 474 9.28 -13.27 11.56
CA GLN A 474 8.86 -12.25 10.59
C GLN A 474 9.83 -11.07 10.56
N ASN A 475 10.25 -10.59 11.73
CA ASN A 475 11.21 -9.51 11.84
C ASN A 475 12.58 -9.88 11.24
N ALA A 476 13.05 -11.11 11.45
CA ALA A 476 14.30 -11.59 10.85
C ALA A 476 14.24 -11.63 9.32
N ILE A 477 13.09 -12.01 8.74
CA ILE A 477 12.84 -11.97 7.30
C ILE A 477 12.91 -10.52 6.79
N LEU A 478 12.25 -9.58 7.48
CA LEU A 478 12.24 -8.16 7.10
C LEU A 478 13.64 -7.54 7.19
N GLN A 479 14.38 -7.78 8.27
CA GLN A 479 15.76 -7.30 8.41
C GLN A 479 16.66 -7.83 7.28
N LYS A 480 16.51 -9.11 6.92
CA LYS A 480 17.24 -9.73 5.82
C LYS A 480 16.84 -9.10 4.48
N THR A 481 15.56 -8.83 4.25
CA THR A 481 15.06 -8.19 3.03
C THR A 481 15.65 -6.79 2.90
N ILE A 482 15.58 -5.98 3.95
CA ILE A 482 16.14 -4.63 3.97
C ILE A 482 17.66 -4.67 3.76
N SER A 483 18.38 -5.56 4.46
CA SER A 483 19.84 -5.66 4.36
C SER A 483 20.36 -6.08 2.97
N ASN A 484 19.49 -6.62 2.13
CA ASN A 484 19.80 -7.04 0.77
C ASN A 484 19.31 -6.03 -0.29
N ASP A 485 18.68 -4.93 0.13
CA ASP A 485 18.11 -3.94 -0.78
C ASP A 485 19.16 -2.90 -1.21
N ALA A 486 19.59 -2.99 -2.47
CA ALA A 486 20.57 -2.06 -3.03
C ALA A 486 20.07 -0.61 -3.15
N PHE A 487 18.75 -0.40 -3.25
CA PHE A 487 18.16 0.95 -3.26
C PHE A 487 18.26 1.58 -1.89
N VAL A 488 18.01 0.80 -0.83
CA VAL A 488 18.14 1.27 0.55
C VAL A 488 19.61 1.55 0.87
N GLU A 489 20.56 0.70 0.41
CA GLU A 489 21.99 0.97 0.52
C GLU A 489 22.36 2.31 -0.12
N GLU A 490 21.98 2.52 -1.38
CA GLU A 490 22.29 3.75 -2.10
C GLU A 490 21.64 4.98 -1.45
N ALA A 491 20.40 4.86 -1.00
CA ALA A 491 19.73 5.93 -0.27
C ALA A 491 20.44 6.30 1.03
N ALA A 492 20.91 5.30 1.81
CA ALA A 492 21.70 5.56 3.01
C ALA A 492 23.03 6.27 2.67
N ARG A 493 23.70 5.92 1.56
CA ARG A 493 24.91 6.61 1.07
C ARG A 493 24.61 8.06 0.66
N ILE A 494 23.49 8.31 0.01
CA ILE A 494 23.04 9.69 -0.33
C ILE A 494 22.84 10.51 0.95
N MET A 495 22.27 9.92 2.00
CA MET A 495 22.08 10.61 3.28
C MET A 495 23.41 10.91 3.98
N MET A 496 24.40 10.02 3.89
CA MET A 496 25.76 10.25 4.38
C MET A 496 26.44 11.41 3.60
N ASP A 497 26.27 11.42 2.28
CA ASP A 497 26.77 12.52 1.43
C ASP A 497 26.12 13.85 1.81
N LEU A 498 24.80 13.89 2.00
CA LEU A 498 24.06 15.11 2.40
C LEU A 498 24.63 15.70 3.70
N LYS A 499 24.90 14.83 4.68
CA LYS A 499 25.49 15.26 5.95
C LYS A 499 26.91 15.81 5.77
N THR A 500 27.73 15.14 4.95
CA THR A 500 29.12 15.53 4.70
C THR A 500 29.22 16.87 3.92
N ILE A 501 28.33 17.12 2.99
CA ILE A 501 28.31 18.35 2.19
C ILE A 501 27.84 19.55 3.03
N ASN A 502 26.97 19.33 4.00
CA ASN A 502 26.41 20.39 4.87
C ASN A 502 27.33 20.74 6.07
N GLN A 503 28.40 19.97 6.29
CA GLN A 503 29.46 20.29 7.28
C GLN A 503 30.55 21.18 6.67
#